data_c823310cf6dfb55fe856303b735dca67
#
_entry.id   c823310cf6dfb55fe856303b735dca67
#
_cell.length_a   1.000
_cell.length_b   1.000
_cell.length_c   1.000
_cell.angle_alpha   90.00
_cell.angle_beta   90.00
_cell.angle_gamma   90.00
#
_symmetry.space_group_name_H-M   'P 1'
#
loop_
_entity.id
_entity.type
_entity.pdbx_description
1 polymer ?
#
loop_
_entity_poly.entity_id
_entity_poly.type
_entity_poly.pdbx_seq_one_letter_code
_entity_poly.pdbx_strand_id
1 'polypeptide(L)'
;MQVTKRYLLYVLLISCGIYLNNFAQQIGTELKELSKGADVILTGKVTQQLSSWNENKTRIYTRATIQVDEYIKGSKAGSTVTVKYLGGEVGDIGEMYSHMPRFQDEEEILVFLKKDEKSTDYKVFNGEKGKISIINDQKTGEKVTTSNVRINSLKVQIDSYIND
;
A
#
# COMPACT_ATOMS: atom_id res chain seq x y z
N MET A 1 -36.80 18.56 -32.58
CA MET A 1 -36.19 17.26 -32.23
C MET A 1 -34.66 17.24 -32.16
N GLN A 2 -33.94 18.21 -32.75
CA GLN A 2 -32.46 18.34 -32.62
C GLN A 2 -31.99 19.02 -31.34
N VAL A 3 -32.76 19.94 -30.79
CA VAL A 3 -32.40 20.72 -29.59
C VAL A 3 -32.35 19.84 -28.35
N THR A 4 -33.28 18.92 -28.19
CA THR A 4 -33.34 17.97 -27.04
C THR A 4 -32.14 17.03 -26.99
N LYS A 5 -31.63 16.57 -28.17
CA LYS A 5 -30.42 15.71 -28.20
C LYS A 5 -29.15 16.44 -27.77
N ARG A 6 -29.02 17.73 -28.07
CA ARG A 6 -27.85 18.54 -27.64
C ARG A 6 -27.87 18.78 -26.13
N TYR A 7 -29.02 19.09 -25.52
CA TYR A 7 -29.12 19.23 -24.06
C TYR A 7 -28.82 17.90 -23.34
N LEU A 8 -29.29 16.75 -23.85
CA LEU A 8 -29.00 15.44 -23.26
C LEU A 8 -27.49 15.15 -23.27
N LEU A 9 -26.77 15.52 -24.35
CA LEU A 9 -25.33 15.34 -24.48
C LEU A 9 -24.56 16.21 -23.44
N TYR A 10 -24.99 17.47 -23.23
CA TYR A 10 -24.37 18.35 -22.25
C TYR A 10 -24.59 17.87 -20.81
N VAL A 11 -25.79 17.38 -20.48
CA VAL A 11 -26.10 16.80 -19.16
C VAL A 11 -25.23 15.57 -18.89
N LEU A 12 -25.03 14.71 -19.92
CA LEU A 12 -24.20 13.50 -19.81
C LEU A 12 -22.71 13.85 -19.62
N LEU A 13 -22.20 14.87 -20.32
CA LEU A 13 -20.81 15.34 -20.16
C LEU A 13 -20.58 15.99 -18.78
N ILE A 14 -21.54 16.76 -18.26
CA ILE A 14 -21.44 17.38 -16.95
C ILE A 14 -21.48 16.31 -15.84
N SER A 15 -22.37 15.32 -15.96
CA SER A 15 -22.43 14.22 -14.99
C SER A 15 -21.14 13.38 -14.96
N CYS A 16 -20.56 13.08 -16.11
CA CYS A 16 -19.29 12.36 -16.20
C CYS A 16 -18.14 13.12 -15.52
N GLY A 17 -18.08 14.45 -15.70
CA GLY A 17 -17.07 15.31 -15.06
C GLY A 17 -17.15 15.33 -13.53
N ILE A 18 -18.35 15.24 -12.96
CA ILE A 18 -18.55 15.21 -11.50
C ILE A 18 -18.08 13.88 -10.90
N TYR A 19 -18.32 12.76 -11.56
CA TYR A 19 -17.88 11.44 -11.06
C TYR A 19 -16.34 11.30 -11.08
N LEU A 20 -15.66 11.82 -12.09
CA LEU A 20 -14.20 11.76 -12.19
C LEU A 20 -13.50 12.59 -11.09
N ASN A 21 -14.03 13.74 -10.73
CA ASN A 21 -13.48 14.57 -9.66
C ASN A 21 -13.60 13.91 -8.27
N ASN A 22 -14.71 13.23 -7.99
CA ASN A 22 -14.89 12.55 -6.69
C ASN A 22 -13.91 11.38 -6.52
N PHE A 23 -13.62 10.64 -7.58
CA PHE A 23 -12.70 9.50 -7.52
C PHE A 23 -11.25 9.95 -7.27
N ALA A 24 -10.78 10.99 -7.94
CA ALA A 24 -9.44 11.54 -7.75
C ALA A 24 -9.26 12.14 -6.35
N GLN A 25 -10.29 12.78 -5.80
CA GLN A 25 -10.28 13.37 -4.47
C GLN A 25 -10.24 12.31 -3.36
N GLN A 26 -10.90 11.16 -3.54
CA GLN A 26 -10.88 10.05 -2.58
C GLN A 26 -9.49 9.41 -2.49
N ILE A 27 -8.80 9.17 -3.60
CA ILE A 27 -7.45 8.61 -3.63
C ILE A 27 -6.45 9.56 -2.94
N GLY A 28 -6.55 10.86 -3.20
CA GLY A 28 -5.68 11.87 -2.57
C GLY A 28 -5.85 11.94 -1.05
N THR A 29 -7.08 11.81 -0.55
CA THR A 29 -7.39 11.82 0.88
C THR A 29 -6.80 10.59 1.57
N GLU A 30 -6.93 9.41 0.98
CA GLU A 30 -6.40 8.17 1.53
C GLU A 30 -4.86 8.19 1.60
N LEU A 31 -4.19 8.62 0.53
CA LEU A 31 -2.74 8.75 0.51
C LEU A 31 -2.24 9.76 1.57
N LYS A 32 -2.96 10.87 1.77
CA LYS A 32 -2.65 11.86 2.81
C LYS A 32 -2.76 11.26 4.21
N GLU A 33 -3.81 10.50 4.50
CA GLU A 33 -4.00 9.81 5.78
C GLU A 33 -2.89 8.79 6.03
N LEU A 34 -2.55 7.98 5.02
CA LEU A 34 -1.46 7.01 5.11
C LEU A 34 -0.13 7.71 5.37
N SER A 35 0.16 8.81 4.66
CA SER A 35 1.43 9.54 4.79
C SER A 35 1.58 10.19 6.16
N LYS A 36 0.53 10.79 6.69
CA LYS A 36 0.55 11.41 8.02
C LYS A 36 0.52 10.39 9.14
N GLY A 37 -0.28 9.33 9.00
CA GLY A 37 -0.51 8.33 10.03
C GLY A 37 0.61 7.32 10.22
N ALA A 38 1.38 6.98 9.20
CA ALA A 38 2.49 6.03 9.32
C ALA A 38 3.66 6.60 10.13
N ASP A 39 4.36 5.74 10.87
CA ASP A 39 5.61 6.09 11.57
C ASP A 39 6.82 5.96 10.65
N VAL A 40 6.75 4.98 9.74
CA VAL A 40 7.79 4.70 8.74
C VAL A 40 7.12 4.49 7.39
N ILE A 41 7.69 5.07 6.34
CA ILE A 41 7.32 4.84 4.95
C ILE A 41 8.59 4.49 4.20
N LEU A 42 8.57 3.38 3.48
CA LEU A 42 9.73 2.91 2.75
C LEU A 42 9.35 2.23 1.43
N THR A 43 10.31 2.15 0.52
CA THR A 43 10.30 1.20 -0.59
C THR A 43 11.31 0.10 -0.31
N GLY A 44 11.02 -1.11 -0.79
CA GLY A 44 11.90 -2.25 -0.61
C GLY A 44 11.36 -3.52 -1.27
N LYS A 45 12.10 -4.59 -1.08
CA LYS A 45 11.81 -5.90 -1.64
C LYS A 45 11.56 -6.91 -0.54
N VAL A 46 10.50 -7.69 -0.66
CA VAL A 46 10.20 -8.80 0.24
C VAL A 46 11.18 -9.93 -0.05
N THR A 47 11.99 -10.31 0.94
CA THR A 47 13.03 -11.34 0.77
C THR A 47 12.68 -12.66 1.45
N GLN A 48 11.78 -12.63 2.43
CA GLN A 48 11.41 -13.83 3.19
C GLN A 48 10.05 -13.65 3.85
N GLN A 49 9.31 -14.73 3.94
CA GLN A 49 8.10 -14.81 4.76
C GLN A 49 8.15 -16.06 5.63
N LEU A 50 7.85 -15.91 6.92
CA LEU A 50 7.80 -17.00 7.88
C LEU A 50 6.49 -16.94 8.66
N SER A 51 5.66 -17.95 8.48
CA SER A 51 4.41 -18.14 9.22
C SER A 51 4.62 -19.01 10.43
N SER A 52 4.00 -18.66 11.53
CA SER A 52 4.04 -19.43 12.77
C SER A 52 2.75 -19.26 13.58
N TRP A 53 2.43 -20.27 14.36
CA TRP A 53 1.39 -20.17 15.37
C TRP A 53 1.78 -19.16 16.47
N ASN A 54 0.79 -18.47 17.03
CA ASN A 54 0.98 -17.80 18.31
C ASN A 54 1.21 -18.81 19.43
N GLU A 55 1.59 -18.33 20.62
CA GLU A 55 1.91 -19.16 21.79
C GLU A 55 0.79 -20.15 22.15
N ASN A 56 -0.46 -19.72 22.04
CA ASN A 56 -1.63 -20.55 22.37
C ASN A 56 -2.12 -21.40 21.19
N LYS A 57 -1.45 -21.39 20.07
CA LYS A 57 -1.83 -22.12 18.82
C LYS A 57 -3.26 -21.83 18.34
N THR A 58 -3.72 -20.59 18.52
CA THR A 58 -5.08 -20.17 18.13
C THR A 58 -5.10 -19.29 16.90
N ARG A 59 -3.95 -18.75 16.47
CA ARG A 59 -3.83 -17.87 15.32
C ARG A 59 -2.49 -18.04 14.64
N ILE A 60 -2.49 -17.94 13.32
CA ILE A 60 -1.26 -17.90 12.52
C ILE A 60 -0.87 -16.43 12.29
N TYR A 61 0.40 -16.13 12.45
CA TYR A 61 1.01 -14.86 12.10
C TYR A 61 2.14 -15.08 11.13
N THR A 62 2.26 -14.20 10.16
CA THR A 62 3.39 -14.18 9.22
C THR A 62 4.28 -12.97 9.51
N ARG A 63 5.59 -13.20 9.49
CA ARG A 63 6.63 -12.17 9.46
C ARG A 63 7.20 -12.10 8.06
N ALA A 64 7.04 -10.95 7.41
CA ALA A 64 7.69 -10.63 6.14
C ALA A 64 8.93 -9.79 6.40
N THR A 65 10.08 -10.22 5.90
CA THR A 65 11.32 -9.46 5.93
C THR A 65 11.44 -8.66 4.64
N ILE A 66 11.60 -7.35 4.77
CA ILE A 66 11.73 -6.42 3.66
C ILE A 66 13.17 -5.91 3.64
N GLN A 67 13.89 -6.15 2.56
CA GLN A 67 15.15 -5.47 2.24
C GLN A 67 14.80 -4.05 1.79
N VAL A 68 15.27 -3.05 2.52
CA VAL A 68 14.92 -1.65 2.28
C VAL A 68 15.77 -1.07 1.17
N ASP A 69 15.11 -0.48 0.17
CA ASP A 69 15.77 0.31 -0.88
C ASP A 69 15.89 1.77 -0.44
N GLU A 70 14.79 2.35 0.07
CA GLU A 70 14.74 3.77 0.44
C GLU A 70 13.73 4.02 1.57
N TYR A 71 14.12 4.85 2.54
CA TYR A 71 13.21 5.40 3.54
C TYR A 71 12.68 6.76 3.08
N ILE A 72 11.36 6.90 2.98
CA ILE A 72 10.67 8.15 2.64
C ILE A 72 10.31 8.91 3.93
N LYS A 73 9.91 8.20 4.99
CA LYS A 73 9.58 8.78 6.29
C LYS A 73 10.12 7.90 7.42
N GLY A 74 10.50 8.52 8.53
CA GLY A 74 10.96 7.85 9.74
C GLY A 74 12.47 7.65 9.80
N SER A 75 12.96 7.19 10.95
CA SER A 75 14.38 6.93 11.15
C SER A 75 14.80 5.64 10.46
N LYS A 76 15.97 5.66 9.84
CA LYS A 76 16.58 4.48 9.20
C LYS A 76 16.87 3.41 10.27
N ALA A 77 16.01 2.40 10.35
CA ALA A 77 16.12 1.30 11.31
C ALA A 77 17.12 0.21 10.88
N GLY A 78 17.78 0.36 9.73
CA GLY A 78 18.71 -0.61 9.15
C GLY A 78 18.42 -0.90 7.69
N SER A 79 19.08 -1.88 7.13
CA SER A 79 18.88 -2.34 5.74
C SER A 79 17.70 -3.29 5.59
N THR A 80 17.15 -3.80 6.68
CA THR A 80 15.99 -4.69 6.69
C THR A 80 14.96 -4.26 7.72
N VAL A 81 13.68 -4.49 7.41
CA VAL A 81 12.55 -4.26 8.29
C VAL A 81 11.68 -5.51 8.32
N THR A 82 11.24 -5.92 9.52
CA THR A 82 10.31 -7.03 9.69
C THR A 82 8.90 -6.50 9.94
N VAL A 83 7.96 -6.98 9.12
CA VAL A 83 6.53 -6.66 9.23
C VAL A 83 5.78 -7.90 9.67
N LYS A 84 5.00 -7.77 10.76
CA LYS A 84 4.15 -8.84 11.27
C LYS A 84 2.69 -8.58 10.92
N TYR A 85 2.01 -9.58 10.38
CA TYR A 85 0.58 -9.52 10.08
C TYR A 85 -0.13 -10.83 10.42
N LEU A 86 -1.45 -10.77 10.56
CA LEU A 86 -2.28 -11.91 10.89
C LEU A 86 -2.59 -12.73 9.65
N GLY A 87 -2.52 -14.06 9.76
CA GLY A 87 -2.72 -15.02 8.69
C GLY A 87 -1.43 -15.62 8.18
N GLY A 88 -1.54 -16.55 7.23
CA GLY A 88 -0.45 -17.33 6.66
C GLY A 88 -0.75 -18.80 6.66
N GLU A 89 0.27 -19.62 6.39
CA GLU A 89 0.16 -21.07 6.29
C GLU A 89 1.23 -21.75 7.16
N VAL A 90 0.82 -22.78 7.92
CA VAL A 90 1.69 -23.61 8.72
C VAL A 90 1.30 -25.08 8.52
N GLY A 91 2.14 -25.84 7.82
CA GLY A 91 1.79 -27.19 7.37
C GLY A 91 0.60 -27.16 6.43
N ASP A 92 -0.43 -27.95 6.71
CA ASP A 92 -1.64 -28.06 5.90
C ASP A 92 -2.73 -27.05 6.31
N ILE A 93 -2.43 -26.13 7.24
CA ILE A 93 -3.41 -25.18 7.79
C ILE A 93 -3.06 -23.78 7.32
N GLY A 94 -4.03 -23.13 6.66
CA GLY A 94 -3.97 -21.74 6.24
C GLY A 94 -5.03 -20.89 6.93
N GLU A 95 -4.64 -19.71 7.40
CA GLU A 95 -5.56 -18.67 7.89
C GLU A 95 -5.48 -17.43 7.00
N MET A 96 -6.64 -16.92 6.60
CA MET A 96 -6.76 -15.73 5.78
C MET A 96 -7.75 -14.77 6.39
N TYR A 97 -7.36 -13.51 6.47
CA TYR A 97 -8.21 -12.46 7.03
C TYR A 97 -8.44 -11.35 6.00
N SER A 98 -9.68 -10.86 5.94
CA SER A 98 -10.02 -9.69 5.13
C SER A 98 -9.24 -8.47 5.59
N HIS A 99 -8.89 -7.60 4.67
CA HIS A 99 -8.18 -6.34 4.92
C HIS A 99 -6.75 -6.47 5.49
N MET A 100 -6.20 -7.69 5.59
CA MET A 100 -4.80 -7.88 5.94
C MET A 100 -3.92 -7.79 4.68
N PRO A 101 -2.72 -7.19 4.80
CA PRO A 101 -1.79 -7.12 3.68
C PRO A 101 -1.33 -8.52 3.31
N ARG A 102 -1.15 -8.76 2.01
CA ARG A 102 -0.52 -9.98 1.50
C ARG A 102 0.78 -9.59 0.82
N PHE A 103 1.84 -10.25 1.19
CA PHE A 103 3.14 -10.10 0.56
C PHE A 103 3.42 -11.32 -0.31
N GLN A 104 4.27 -11.14 -1.32
CA GLN A 104 4.82 -12.22 -2.12
C GLN A 104 6.35 -12.15 -2.03
N ASP A 105 7.02 -13.30 -2.08
CA ASP A 105 8.47 -13.33 -2.11
C ASP A 105 8.96 -12.65 -3.39
N GLU A 106 10.05 -11.92 -3.29
CA GLU A 106 10.64 -11.11 -4.36
C GLU A 106 9.79 -9.90 -4.82
N GLU A 107 8.64 -9.64 -4.18
CA GLU A 107 7.78 -8.49 -4.49
C GLU A 107 8.46 -7.18 -4.10
N GLU A 108 8.50 -6.22 -5.04
CA GLU A 108 8.86 -4.84 -4.75
C GLU A 108 7.63 -4.06 -4.26
N ILE A 109 7.80 -3.30 -3.18
CA ILE A 109 6.69 -2.61 -2.52
C ILE A 109 7.05 -1.20 -2.07
N LEU A 110 6.02 -0.37 -1.96
CA LEU A 110 5.98 0.83 -1.13
C LEU A 110 5.02 0.55 0.02
N VAL A 111 5.47 0.73 1.25
CA VAL A 111 4.69 0.34 2.43
C VAL A 111 4.70 1.42 3.51
N PHE A 112 3.51 1.59 4.14
CA PHE A 112 3.25 2.50 5.24
C PHE A 112 3.17 1.67 6.53
N LEU A 113 4.05 1.95 7.49
CA LEU A 113 4.25 1.12 8.66
C LEU A 113 3.99 1.88 9.96
N LYS A 114 3.46 1.14 10.94
CA LYS A 114 3.38 1.52 12.36
C LYS A 114 4.29 0.63 13.18
N LYS A 115 4.97 1.22 14.17
CA LYS A 115 5.70 0.43 15.17
C LYS A 115 4.72 -0.40 15.99
N ASP A 116 5.07 -1.64 16.24
CA ASP A 116 4.34 -2.42 17.24
C ASP A 116 4.89 -2.06 18.63
N GLU A 117 4.04 -1.58 19.52
CA GLU A 117 4.43 -1.19 20.89
C GLU A 117 4.94 -2.36 21.74
N LYS A 118 4.62 -3.60 21.33
CA LYS A 118 4.93 -4.83 22.07
C LYS A 118 6.09 -5.63 21.51
N SER A 119 6.63 -5.24 20.37
CA SER A 119 7.73 -5.95 19.69
C SER A 119 8.58 -5.00 18.86
N THR A 120 9.69 -5.51 18.33
CA THR A 120 10.52 -4.79 17.35
C THR A 120 9.96 -4.84 15.93
N ASP A 121 8.90 -5.63 15.72
CA ASP A 121 8.26 -5.77 14.41
C ASP A 121 7.40 -4.53 14.10
N TYR A 122 7.17 -4.31 12.83
CA TYR A 122 6.21 -3.32 12.34
C TYR A 122 4.90 -3.98 11.95
N LYS A 123 3.83 -3.19 11.86
CA LYS A 123 2.55 -3.55 11.26
C LYS A 123 2.28 -2.64 10.08
N VAL A 124 1.61 -3.15 9.04
CA VAL A 124 1.15 -2.29 7.96
C VAL A 124 0.04 -1.38 8.48
N PHE A 125 0.24 -0.08 8.33
CA PHE A 125 -0.76 0.91 8.71
C PHE A 125 -1.95 0.83 7.75
N ASN A 126 -3.16 0.80 8.29
CA ASN A 126 -4.41 0.66 7.53
C ASN A 126 -4.52 -0.63 6.70
N GLY A 127 -3.89 -1.73 7.15
CA GLY A 127 -4.02 -3.05 6.56
C GLY A 127 -3.56 -3.12 5.11
N GLU A 128 -4.35 -3.77 4.24
CA GLU A 128 -4.00 -3.95 2.82
C GLU A 128 -3.76 -2.63 2.07
N LYS A 129 -4.45 -1.55 2.46
CA LYS A 129 -4.33 -0.23 1.84
C LYS A 129 -2.96 0.42 2.07
N GLY A 130 -2.30 0.07 3.15
CA GLY A 130 -0.96 0.55 3.49
C GLY A 130 0.19 -0.17 2.77
N LYS A 131 -0.12 -1.06 1.81
CA LYS A 131 0.87 -1.73 0.97
C LYS A 131 0.55 -1.49 -0.50
N ILE A 132 1.51 -1.00 -1.25
CA ILE A 132 1.42 -0.75 -2.69
C ILE A 132 2.47 -1.61 -3.39
N SER A 133 2.02 -2.52 -4.26
CA SER A 133 2.91 -3.32 -5.10
C SER A 133 3.52 -2.47 -6.22
N ILE A 134 4.80 -2.66 -6.45
CA ILE A 134 5.57 -1.98 -7.48
C ILE A 134 5.86 -2.97 -8.60
N ILE A 135 5.58 -2.57 -9.83
CA ILE A 135 5.87 -3.34 -11.04
C ILE A 135 6.65 -2.48 -12.03
N ASN A 136 7.33 -3.11 -12.96
CA ASN A 136 7.97 -2.41 -14.07
C ASN A 136 6.97 -2.28 -15.23
N ASP A 137 6.74 -1.06 -15.70
CA ASP A 137 5.99 -0.83 -16.92
C ASP A 137 6.74 -1.43 -18.11
N GLN A 138 6.09 -2.34 -18.85
CA GLN A 138 6.73 -3.08 -19.95
C GLN A 138 7.15 -2.19 -21.13
N LYS A 139 6.54 -1.00 -21.28
CA LYS A 139 6.81 -0.09 -22.40
C LYS A 139 7.93 0.91 -22.07
N THR A 140 7.94 1.40 -20.83
CA THR A 140 8.87 2.47 -20.43
C THR A 140 10.01 1.98 -19.53
N GLY A 141 9.86 0.80 -18.91
CA GLY A 141 10.78 0.30 -17.89
C GLY A 141 10.70 1.05 -16.55
N GLU A 142 9.79 2.02 -16.41
CA GLU A 142 9.62 2.77 -15.19
C GLU A 142 8.91 1.94 -14.10
N LYS A 143 9.24 2.21 -12.83
CA LYS A 143 8.53 1.63 -11.69
C LYS A 143 7.19 2.31 -11.51
N VAL A 144 6.12 1.51 -11.57
CA VAL A 144 4.73 1.96 -11.44
C VAL A 144 3.96 1.07 -10.46
N THR A 145 2.83 1.56 -9.98
CA THR A 145 1.86 0.74 -9.23
C THR A 145 1.09 -0.17 -10.18
N THR A 146 0.35 -1.14 -9.65
CA THR A 146 -0.60 -1.95 -10.43
C THR A 146 -1.69 -1.13 -11.14
N SER A 147 -1.97 0.09 -10.65
CA SER A 147 -2.87 1.07 -11.29
C SER A 147 -2.15 2.03 -12.25
N ASN A 148 -0.92 1.69 -12.65
CA ASN A 148 -0.09 2.46 -13.59
C ASN A 148 0.26 3.90 -13.13
N VAL A 149 0.37 4.13 -11.82
CA VAL A 149 0.86 5.40 -11.27
C VAL A 149 2.37 5.31 -11.05
N ARG A 150 3.14 6.29 -11.52
CA ARG A 150 4.59 6.32 -11.36
C ARG A 150 4.99 6.43 -9.88
N ILE A 151 5.88 5.57 -9.43
CA ILE A 151 6.34 5.56 -8.02
C ILE A 151 7.01 6.89 -7.63
N ASN A 152 7.77 7.49 -8.52
CA ASN A 152 8.38 8.81 -8.27
C ASN A 152 7.32 9.90 -8.04
N SER A 153 6.20 9.88 -8.76
CA SER A 153 5.11 10.82 -8.55
C SER A 153 4.43 10.61 -7.19
N LEU A 154 4.26 9.35 -6.76
CA LEU A 154 3.73 9.04 -5.42
C LEU A 154 4.68 9.52 -4.32
N LYS A 155 5.99 9.32 -4.47
CA LYS A 155 6.99 9.80 -3.50
C LYS A 155 6.91 11.31 -3.31
N VAL A 156 6.81 12.08 -4.40
CA VAL A 156 6.66 13.54 -4.34
C VAL A 156 5.37 13.95 -3.61
N GLN A 157 4.26 13.26 -3.88
CA GLN A 157 3.00 13.52 -3.17
C GLN A 157 3.09 13.16 -1.68
N ILE A 158 3.69 12.02 -1.34
CA ILE A 158 3.91 11.60 0.04
C ILE A 158 4.74 12.66 0.78
N ASP A 159 5.84 13.11 0.20
CA ASP A 159 6.70 14.15 0.78
C ASP A 159 5.93 15.45 1.01
N SER A 160 5.09 15.86 0.07
CA SER A 160 4.25 17.05 0.25
C SER A 160 3.28 16.92 1.43
N TYR A 161 2.69 15.73 1.65
CA TYR A 161 1.77 15.49 2.76
C TYR A 161 2.46 15.35 4.12
N ILE A 162 3.72 14.92 4.15
CA ILE A 162 4.53 14.83 5.38
C ILE A 162 4.92 16.22 5.87
N ASN A 163 5.19 17.15 4.94
CA ASN A 163 5.72 18.48 5.23
C ASN A 163 4.62 19.57 5.32
N ASP A 164 3.36 19.21 5.07
CA ASP A 164 2.16 20.07 5.17
C ASP A 164 1.52 19.97 6.60
#